data_752587ffc48b5c78ca10784751e7edeb
#
_entry.id   752587ffc48b5c78ca10784751e7edeb
#
_cell.length_a   1.000
_cell.length_b   1.000
_cell.length_c   1.000
_cell.angle_alpha   90.00
_cell.angle_beta   90.00
_cell.angle_gamma   90.00
#
_symmetry.space_group_name_H-M   'P 1'
#
loop_
_entity.id
_entity.type
_entity.pdbx_description
1 polymer ?
#
loop_
_entity_poly.entity_id
_entity_poly.type
_entity_poly.pdbx_seq_one_letter_code
_entity_poly.pdbx_strand_id
1 'polypeptide(L)' 'MSTLELRSSTPATVEDLVSRIADLVLERQSLRSDGAESLLLERNRVELVRAHQDLSYALIARHLPSRVHAAEAAA' A
#
# COMPACT_ATOMS: atom_id res chain seq x y z
N MET A 1 -4.05 24.86 -3.77
CA MET A 1 -2.78 24.41 -4.36
C MET A 1 -1.84 23.85 -3.32
N SER A 2 -1.42 24.66 -2.37
CA SER A 2 -0.51 24.21 -1.32
C SER A 2 -1.07 23.05 -0.51
N THR A 3 -2.37 22.98 -0.34
CA THR A 3 -3.00 21.88 0.39
C THR A 3 -2.75 20.55 -0.28
N LEU A 4 -2.81 20.51 -1.61
CA LEU A 4 -2.56 19.28 -2.36
C LEU A 4 -1.09 18.87 -2.24
N GLU A 5 -0.20 19.84 -2.28
CA GLU A 5 1.22 19.56 -2.12
C GLU A 5 1.54 19.01 -0.76
N LEU A 6 0.92 19.55 0.27
CA LEU A 6 1.09 19.04 1.63
C LEU A 6 0.61 17.61 1.75
N ARG A 7 -0.50 17.29 1.10
CA ARG A 7 -1.02 15.92 1.11
C ARG A 7 -0.05 14.96 0.45
N SER A 8 0.51 15.33 -0.70
CA SER A 8 1.40 14.44 -1.40
C SER A 8 2.69 14.21 -0.65
N SER A 9 3.06 15.10 0.25
CA SER A 9 4.27 14.91 1.05
C SER A 9 4.01 14.12 2.33
N THR A 10 2.75 13.82 2.66
CA THR A 10 2.39 13.04 3.84
C THR A 10 2.57 11.55 3.55
N PRO A 11 3.27 10.83 4.42
CA PRO A 11 3.41 9.37 4.23
C PRO A 11 2.04 8.70 4.26
N ALA A 12 1.88 7.67 3.44
CA ALA A 12 0.64 6.90 3.40
C ALA A 12 0.46 6.13 4.69
N THR A 13 -0.74 6.17 5.26
CA THR A 13 -1.07 5.40 6.44
C THR A 13 -1.42 3.97 6.05
N VAL A 14 -1.51 3.08 7.07
CA VAL A 14 -1.97 1.71 6.84
C VAL A 14 -3.35 1.72 6.20
N GLU A 15 -4.23 2.58 6.69
CA GLU A 15 -5.60 2.68 6.18
C GLU A 15 -5.63 3.14 4.73
N ASP A 16 -4.77 4.10 4.38
CA ASP A 16 -4.66 4.57 3.00
C ASP A 16 -4.20 3.45 2.07
N LEU A 17 -3.24 2.65 2.52
CA LEU A 17 -2.70 1.57 1.72
C LEU A 17 -3.71 0.44 1.56
N VAL A 18 -4.47 0.12 2.60
CA VAL A 18 -5.54 -0.87 2.50
C VAL A 18 -6.59 -0.42 1.49
N SER A 19 -6.97 0.86 1.55
CA SER A 19 -7.92 1.44 0.61
C SER A 19 -7.40 1.36 -0.82
N ARG A 20 -6.13 1.68 -1.02
CA ARG A 20 -5.52 1.62 -2.34
C ARG A 20 -5.51 0.20 -2.88
N ILE A 21 -5.19 -0.77 -2.04
CA ILE A 21 -5.19 -2.17 -2.45
C ILE A 21 -6.59 -2.60 -2.88
N ALA A 22 -7.61 -2.22 -2.11
CA ALA A 22 -8.99 -2.53 -2.46
C ALA A 22 -9.37 -1.94 -3.83
N ASP A 23 -8.98 -0.70 -4.08
CA ASP A 23 -9.23 -0.04 -5.37
C ASP A 23 -8.52 -0.76 -6.50
N LEU A 24 -7.28 -1.17 -6.28
CA LEU A 24 -6.51 -1.89 -7.31
C LEU A 24 -7.09 -3.27 -7.60
N VAL A 25 -7.63 -3.94 -6.60
CA VAL A 25 -8.31 -5.23 -6.80
C VAL A 25 -9.56 -5.05 -7.65
N LEU A 26 -10.35 -4.03 -7.37
CA LEU A 26 -11.54 -3.72 -8.16
C LEU A 26 -11.16 -3.35 -9.59
N GLU A 27 -10.12 -2.56 -9.76
CA GLU A 27 -9.61 -2.21 -11.09
C GLU A 27 -9.21 -3.47 -11.86
N ARG A 28 -8.53 -4.41 -11.19
CA ARG A 28 -8.12 -5.65 -11.84
C ARG A 28 -9.33 -6.46 -12.32
N GLN A 29 -10.37 -6.53 -11.51
CA GLN A 29 -11.59 -7.23 -11.89
C GLN A 29 -12.23 -6.57 -13.12
N SER A 30 -12.28 -5.26 -13.11
CA SER A 30 -12.83 -4.49 -14.23
C SER A 30 -12.00 -4.71 -15.50
N LEU A 31 -10.68 -4.68 -15.39
CA LEU A 31 -9.79 -4.90 -16.53
C LEU A 31 -10.02 -6.29 -17.14
N ARG A 32 -10.18 -7.30 -16.29
CA ARG A 32 -10.43 -8.65 -16.77
C ARG A 32 -11.78 -8.77 -17.44
N SER A 33 -12.80 -8.17 -16.86
CA SER A 33 -14.15 -8.19 -17.42
C SER A 33 -14.20 -7.50 -18.79
N ASP A 34 -13.42 -6.44 -18.95
CA ASP A 34 -13.39 -5.67 -20.19
C ASP A 34 -12.48 -6.30 -21.25
N GLY A 35 -11.78 -7.38 -20.93
CA GLY A 35 -10.86 -8.00 -21.85
C GLY A 35 -9.63 -7.15 -22.11
N ALA A 36 -9.16 -6.44 -21.09
CA ALA A 36 -8.04 -5.51 -21.21
C ALA A 36 -6.77 -6.23 -21.67
N GLU A 37 -5.91 -5.47 -22.32
CA GLU A 37 -4.62 -5.98 -22.78
C GLU A 37 -3.76 -6.41 -21.61
N SER A 38 -2.88 -7.39 -21.86
CA SER A 38 -2.01 -7.94 -20.84
C SER A 38 -1.10 -6.88 -20.23
N LEU A 39 -0.75 -5.84 -20.97
CA LEU A 39 0.07 -4.75 -20.45
C LEU A 39 -0.63 -4.02 -19.30
N LEU A 40 -1.93 -3.76 -19.46
CA LEU A 40 -2.70 -3.10 -18.42
C LEU A 40 -2.84 -3.97 -17.17
N LEU A 41 -3.04 -5.26 -17.38
CA LEU A 41 -3.10 -6.22 -16.27
C LEU A 41 -1.76 -6.31 -15.56
N GLU A 42 -0.68 -6.27 -16.32
CA GLU A 42 0.66 -6.34 -15.73
C GLU A 42 0.97 -5.07 -14.92
N ARG A 43 0.57 -3.91 -15.42
CA ARG A 43 0.75 -2.66 -14.66
C ARG A 43 -0.03 -2.71 -13.36
N ASN A 44 -1.27 -3.19 -13.42
CA ASN A 44 -2.09 -3.34 -12.22
C ASN A 44 -1.42 -4.30 -11.24
N ARG A 45 -0.87 -5.42 -11.72
CA ARG A 45 -0.17 -6.39 -10.88
C ARG A 45 1.02 -5.75 -10.17
N VAL A 46 1.82 -4.99 -10.90
CA VAL A 46 2.99 -4.32 -10.33
C VAL A 46 2.57 -3.32 -9.24
N GLU A 47 1.52 -2.56 -9.50
CA GLU A 47 1.02 -1.61 -8.51
C GLU A 47 0.49 -2.31 -7.27
N LEU A 48 -0.17 -3.46 -7.44
CA LEU A 48 -0.63 -4.27 -6.30
C LEU A 48 0.54 -4.77 -5.47
N VAL A 49 1.57 -5.29 -6.12
CA VAL A 49 2.75 -5.76 -5.41
C VAL A 49 3.40 -4.63 -4.62
N ARG A 50 3.52 -3.47 -5.24
CA ARG A 50 4.12 -2.31 -4.58
C ARG A 50 3.27 -1.86 -3.40
N ALA A 51 1.96 -1.81 -3.55
CA ALA A 51 1.06 -1.41 -2.47
C ALA A 51 1.14 -2.40 -1.30
N HIS A 52 1.24 -3.70 -1.58
CA HIS A 52 1.41 -4.70 -0.54
C HIS A 52 2.74 -4.55 0.17
N GLN A 53 3.81 -4.25 -0.55
CA GLN A 53 5.11 -4.00 0.06
C GLN A 53 5.06 -2.77 0.96
N ASP A 54 4.45 -1.70 0.48
CA ASP A 54 4.31 -0.48 1.25
C ASP A 54 3.49 -0.73 2.52
N LEU A 55 2.43 -1.54 2.40
CA LEU A 55 1.63 -1.90 3.57
C LEU A 55 2.45 -2.71 4.57
N SER A 56 3.26 -3.64 4.09
CA SER A 56 4.12 -4.43 4.97
C SER A 56 5.10 -3.53 5.72
N TYR A 57 5.72 -2.58 5.04
CA TYR A 57 6.63 -1.64 5.68
C TYR A 57 5.90 -0.74 6.68
N ALA A 58 4.70 -0.29 6.33
CA ALA A 58 3.92 0.55 7.23
C ALA A 58 3.52 -0.21 8.50
N LEU A 59 3.16 -1.48 8.36
CA LEU A 59 2.82 -2.32 9.50
C LEU A 59 4.05 -2.59 10.38
N ILE A 60 5.18 -2.86 9.76
CA ILE A 60 6.43 -3.05 10.49
C ILE A 60 6.78 -1.78 11.26
N ALA A 61 6.69 -0.63 10.60
CA ALA A 61 7.02 0.64 11.23
C ALA A 61 6.08 0.95 12.39
N ARG A 62 4.80 0.56 12.27
CA ARG A 62 3.81 0.78 13.32
C ARG A 62 4.11 -0.07 14.56
N HIS A 63 4.56 -1.30 14.36
CA HIS A 63 4.76 -2.26 15.45
C HIS A 63 6.20 -2.38 15.93
N LEU A 64 7.16 -1.96 15.11
CA LEU A 64 8.57 -2.12 15.42
C LEU A 64 8.99 -1.49 16.76
N PRO A 65 8.56 -0.27 17.10
CA PRO A 65 8.95 0.30 18.40
C PRO A 65 8.55 -0.58 19.58
N SER A 66 7.35 -1.17 19.53
CA SER A 66 6.89 -2.07 20.60
C SER A 66 7.75 -3.31 20.67
N ARG A 67 8.13 -3.85 19.52
CA ARG A 67 8.99 -5.03 19.46
C ARG A 67 10.37 -4.74 20.01
N VAL A 68 10.92 -3.59 19.65
CA VAL A 68 12.24 -3.19 20.15
C VAL A 68 12.20 -3.05 21.67
N HIS A 69 11.18 -2.42 22.20
CA HIS A 69 11.02 -2.27 23.64
C HIS A 69 10.87 -3.63 24.33
N ALA A 70 10.09 -4.52 23.74
CA ALA A 70 9.90 -5.86 24.30
C ALA A 70 11.21 -6.63 24.30
N ALA A 71 12.00 -6.53 23.25
CA ALA A 71 13.28 -7.20 23.16
C ALA A 71 14.25 -6.66 24.19
N GLU A 72 14.28 -5.35 24.37
CA GLU A 72 15.15 -4.73 25.37
C GLU A 72 14.74 -5.13 26.78
N ALA A 73 13.45 -5.19 27.04
CA ALA A 73 12.96 -5.59 28.34
C ALA A 73 13.28 -7.06 28.63
N ALA A 74 13.31 -7.89 27.61
CA ALA A 74 13.64 -9.31 27.76
C ALA A 74 15.13 -9.53 27.93
N ALA A 75 15.93 -8.63 27.43
CA ALA A 75 17.37 -8.73 27.56
C ALA A 75 17.83 -8.32 28.95
#